data_36df97d129313000bd6fa50d16a8b1f1
#
_entry.id   36df97d129313000bd6fa50d16a8b1f1
#
_cell.length_a   1.000
_cell.length_b   1.000
_cell.length_c   1.000
_cell.angle_alpha   90.00
_cell.angle_beta   90.00
_cell.angle_gamma   90.00
#
_symmetry.space_group_name_H-M   'P 1'
#
loop_
_entity.id
_entity.type
_entity.pdbx_description
1 polymer ?
#
loop_
_entity_poly.entity_id
_entity_poly.type
_entity_poly.pdbx_seq_one_letter_code
_entity_poly.pdbx_strand_id
1 'polypeptide(L)'
;MLSFFLRKIKYSEDMNELESFRKRSVNINLAKKLNKLVWVLSIAVIGLVIFMQKVKIPLPEGIELTFLPPFHACLNTLAALFLILAIRFIKQGKVILHQRMIYAAFVCSFVFLLSYVTYHFTTPATLYGDVNGDGLLSDLEKAEVGSSRILYLVILLTHIALAAISFPFILITFVYAFTNQFQKHRKLSKKVFPVWLYVAVTGPIVYFFLRTYY
;
A
#
# COMPACT_ATOMS: atom_id res chain seq x y z
N MET A 1 -40.94 -2.24 -13.80
CA MET A 1 -40.54 -2.75 -15.13
C MET A 1 -39.31 -2.05 -15.68
N LEU A 2 -39.24 -0.73 -15.72
CA LEU A 2 -38.08 0.05 -16.23
C LEU A 2 -36.78 -0.26 -15.48
N SER A 3 -36.77 -0.36 -14.15
CA SER A 3 -35.56 -0.64 -13.35
C SER A 3 -35.00 -2.06 -13.62
N PHE A 4 -35.83 -3.02 -13.89
CA PHE A 4 -35.41 -4.38 -14.28
C PHE A 4 -34.80 -4.41 -15.67
N PHE A 5 -35.35 -3.67 -16.62
CA PHE A 5 -34.83 -3.54 -17.99
C PHE A 5 -33.47 -2.82 -18.01
N LEU A 6 -33.34 -1.71 -17.28
CA LEU A 6 -32.08 -0.98 -17.15
C LEU A 6 -30.98 -1.82 -16.46
N ARG A 7 -31.37 -2.64 -15.47
CA ARG A 7 -30.44 -3.56 -14.81
C ARG A 7 -29.94 -4.67 -15.76
N LYS A 8 -30.82 -5.16 -16.65
CA LYS A 8 -30.47 -6.18 -17.64
C LYS A 8 -29.56 -5.64 -18.75
N ILE A 9 -29.79 -4.41 -19.25
CA ILE A 9 -28.92 -3.73 -20.22
C ILE A 9 -27.55 -3.53 -19.60
N LYS A 10 -27.47 -2.96 -18.40
CA LYS A 10 -26.21 -2.72 -17.70
C LYS A 10 -25.41 -4.01 -17.44
N TYR A 11 -26.09 -5.10 -17.07
CA TYR A 11 -25.44 -6.40 -16.90
C TYR A 11 -24.86 -6.92 -18.22
N SER A 12 -25.57 -6.73 -19.35
CA SER A 12 -25.11 -7.10 -20.70
C SER A 12 -23.87 -6.28 -21.11
N GLU A 13 -23.83 -4.98 -20.81
CA GLU A 13 -22.68 -4.11 -21.08
C GLU A 13 -21.46 -4.52 -20.24
N ASP A 14 -21.63 -4.76 -18.95
CA ASP A 14 -20.57 -5.20 -18.03
C ASP A 14 -19.99 -6.57 -18.46
N MET A 15 -20.81 -7.49 -18.98
CA MET A 15 -20.37 -8.79 -19.51
C MET A 15 -19.59 -8.65 -20.83
N ASN A 16 -20.03 -7.75 -21.72
CA ASN A 16 -19.33 -7.46 -22.96
C ASN A 16 -17.95 -6.84 -22.69
N GLU A 17 -17.84 -5.99 -21.67
CA GLU A 17 -16.57 -5.42 -21.22
C GLU A 17 -15.60 -6.54 -20.79
N LEU A 18 -16.02 -7.44 -19.92
CA LEU A 18 -15.21 -8.55 -19.41
C LEU A 18 -14.73 -9.48 -20.55
N GLU A 19 -15.61 -9.79 -21.53
CA GLU A 19 -15.25 -10.61 -22.69
C GLU A 19 -14.23 -9.91 -23.59
N SER A 20 -14.36 -8.61 -23.80
CA SER A 20 -13.41 -7.83 -24.60
C SER A 20 -11.99 -7.89 -24.04
N PHE A 21 -11.86 -7.83 -22.70
CA PHE A 21 -10.56 -8.00 -22.05
C PHE A 21 -10.02 -9.42 -22.19
N ARG A 22 -10.88 -10.47 -22.08
CA ARG A 22 -10.44 -11.87 -22.20
C ARG A 22 -9.93 -12.23 -23.59
N LYS A 23 -10.38 -11.54 -24.63
CA LYS A 23 -9.97 -11.78 -26.03
C LYS A 23 -8.63 -11.11 -26.41
N ARG A 24 -8.04 -10.28 -25.54
CA ARG A 24 -6.79 -9.60 -25.82
C ARG A 24 -5.62 -10.58 -25.89
N SER A 25 -4.74 -10.37 -26.86
CA SER A 25 -3.53 -11.19 -27.04
C SER A 25 -2.55 -11.02 -25.89
N VAL A 26 -1.94 -12.12 -25.45
CA VAL A 26 -0.95 -12.13 -24.36
C VAL A 26 0.41 -11.68 -24.88
N ASN A 27 1.07 -10.75 -24.16
CA ASN A 27 2.41 -10.29 -24.49
C ASN A 27 3.46 -10.86 -23.52
N ILE A 28 3.97 -12.06 -23.82
CA ILE A 28 4.94 -12.77 -22.96
C ILE A 28 6.30 -12.05 -22.93
N ASN A 29 6.73 -11.48 -24.05
CA ASN A 29 8.04 -10.82 -24.15
C ASN A 29 8.09 -9.55 -23.28
N LEU A 30 7.03 -8.75 -23.32
CA LEU A 30 6.89 -7.58 -22.46
C LEU A 30 6.83 -8.01 -20.98
N ALA A 31 6.09 -9.08 -20.65
CA ALA A 31 6.01 -9.59 -19.29
C ALA A 31 7.40 -9.99 -18.73
N LYS A 32 8.23 -10.66 -19.54
CA LYS A 32 9.59 -11.04 -19.11
C LYS A 32 10.45 -9.80 -18.82
N LYS A 33 10.39 -8.77 -19.67
CA LYS A 33 11.13 -7.51 -19.48
C LYS A 33 10.66 -6.78 -18.21
N LEU A 34 9.34 -6.60 -18.05
CA LEU A 34 8.76 -5.91 -16.91
C LEU A 34 9.01 -6.66 -15.60
N ASN A 35 8.95 -8.00 -15.58
CA ASN A 35 9.27 -8.77 -14.38
C ASN A 35 10.73 -8.57 -13.92
N LYS A 36 11.70 -8.49 -14.84
CA LYS A 36 13.08 -8.17 -14.48
C LYS A 36 13.17 -6.78 -13.84
N LEU A 37 12.50 -5.78 -14.44
CA LEU A 37 12.45 -4.42 -13.90
C LEU A 37 11.82 -4.40 -12.50
N VAL A 38 10.73 -5.13 -12.29
CA VAL A 38 10.09 -5.23 -10.97
C VAL A 38 11.06 -5.72 -9.90
N TRP A 39 11.83 -6.77 -10.18
CA TRP A 39 12.80 -7.28 -9.20
C TRP A 39 13.91 -6.28 -8.92
N VAL A 40 14.45 -5.61 -9.94
CA VAL A 40 15.46 -4.56 -9.76
C VAL A 40 14.92 -3.41 -8.91
N LEU A 41 13.70 -2.92 -9.23
CA LEU A 41 13.05 -1.85 -8.46
C LEU A 41 12.77 -2.30 -7.02
N SER A 42 12.32 -3.54 -6.82
CA SER A 42 12.02 -4.04 -5.47
C SER A 42 13.28 -4.13 -4.60
N ILE A 43 14.37 -4.61 -5.15
CA ILE A 43 15.66 -4.66 -4.44
C ILE A 43 16.14 -3.24 -4.13
N ALA A 44 16.03 -2.31 -5.09
CA ALA A 44 16.41 -0.92 -4.89
C ALA A 44 15.59 -0.24 -3.79
N VAL A 45 14.25 -0.42 -3.79
CA VAL A 45 13.35 0.15 -2.77
C VAL A 45 13.64 -0.45 -1.40
N ILE A 46 13.80 -1.77 -1.28
CA ILE A 46 14.13 -2.43 0.00
C ILE A 46 15.49 -1.93 0.50
N GLY A 47 16.50 -1.84 -0.38
CA GLY A 47 17.81 -1.28 -0.05
C GLY A 47 17.71 0.17 0.44
N LEU A 48 16.91 1.01 -0.23
CA LEU A 48 16.66 2.39 0.17
C LEU A 48 16.02 2.49 1.56
N VAL A 49 15.01 1.64 1.83
CA VAL A 49 14.32 1.60 3.13
C VAL A 49 15.29 1.17 4.26
N ILE A 50 16.20 0.24 4.00
CA ILE A 50 17.23 -0.13 4.98
C ILE A 50 18.25 1.00 5.16
N PHE A 51 18.63 1.65 4.07
CA PHE A 51 19.63 2.72 4.08
C PHE A 51 19.18 3.96 4.87
N MET A 52 17.91 4.38 4.72
CA MET A 52 17.37 5.54 5.45
C MET A 52 17.31 5.35 6.97
N GLN A 53 17.41 4.12 7.48
CA GLN A 53 17.49 3.88 8.93
C GLN A 53 18.86 4.28 9.51
N LYS A 54 19.89 4.30 8.68
CA LYS A 54 21.28 4.59 9.10
C LYS A 54 21.73 6.01 8.77
N VAL A 55 21.14 6.62 7.75
CA VAL A 55 21.54 7.94 7.26
C VAL A 55 20.43 8.94 7.52
N LYS A 56 20.79 10.07 8.14
CA LYS A 56 19.89 11.22 8.33
C LYS A 56 20.42 12.42 7.58
N ILE A 57 19.53 13.11 6.89
CA ILE A 57 19.82 14.34 6.13
C ILE A 57 19.22 15.49 6.92
N PRO A 58 20.03 16.42 7.46
CA PRO A 58 19.48 17.55 8.20
C PRO A 58 18.64 18.43 7.29
N LEU A 59 17.49 18.85 7.80
CA LEU A 59 16.65 19.85 7.12
C LEU A 59 17.24 21.26 7.34
N PRO A 60 17.03 22.18 6.39
CA PRO A 60 17.28 23.60 6.62
C PRO A 60 16.51 24.12 7.84
N GLU A 61 17.07 25.13 8.52
CA GLU A 61 16.41 25.75 9.67
C GLU A 61 14.99 26.26 9.31
N GLY A 62 14.04 26.00 10.20
CA GLY A 62 12.63 26.39 10.03
C GLY A 62 11.77 25.47 9.15
N ILE A 63 12.32 24.37 8.61
CA ILE A 63 11.53 23.37 7.88
C ILE A 63 11.21 22.20 8.79
N GLU A 64 9.92 22.00 9.07
CA GLU A 64 9.40 20.86 9.81
C GLU A 64 8.48 20.01 8.94
N LEU A 65 8.58 18.69 9.06
CA LEU A 65 7.76 17.73 8.29
C LEU A 65 6.73 17.00 9.18
N THR A 66 6.28 17.67 10.23
CA THR A 66 5.31 17.13 11.22
C THR A 66 3.95 16.79 10.61
N PHE A 67 3.62 17.35 9.44
CA PHE A 67 2.38 17.04 8.71
C PHE A 67 2.46 15.68 7.97
N LEU A 68 3.64 15.09 7.77
CA LEU A 68 3.78 13.85 6.99
C LEU A 68 3.18 12.61 7.68
N PRO A 69 3.34 12.36 8.99
CA PRO A 69 2.70 11.22 9.64
C PRO A 69 1.17 11.16 9.46
N PRO A 70 0.37 12.21 9.73
CA PRO A 70 -1.05 12.19 9.43
C PRO A 70 -1.36 12.08 7.93
N PHE A 71 -0.54 12.66 7.06
CA PHE A 71 -0.67 12.53 5.61
C PHE A 71 -0.47 11.07 5.16
N HIS A 72 0.52 10.36 5.72
CA HIS A 72 0.74 8.93 5.50
C HIS A 72 -0.49 8.09 5.90
N ALA A 73 -1.09 8.39 7.04
CA ALA A 73 -2.31 7.71 7.50
C ALA A 73 -3.49 7.96 6.55
N CYS A 74 -3.65 9.18 6.06
CA CYS A 74 -4.66 9.54 5.06
C CYS A 74 -4.47 8.75 3.75
N LEU A 75 -3.25 8.73 3.19
CA LEU A 75 -2.95 8.02 1.95
C LEU A 75 -3.22 6.51 2.08
N ASN A 76 -2.84 5.88 3.19
CA ASN A 76 -3.11 4.48 3.43
C ASN A 76 -4.61 4.20 3.59
N THR A 77 -5.36 5.08 4.27
CA THR A 77 -6.82 4.97 4.38
C THR A 77 -7.48 5.04 3.01
N LEU A 78 -7.08 6.00 2.17
CA LEU A 78 -7.59 6.12 0.80
C LEU A 78 -7.22 4.90 -0.04
N ALA A 79 -5.99 4.39 0.07
CA ALA A 79 -5.59 3.16 -0.62
C ALA A 79 -6.47 1.97 -0.20
N ALA A 80 -6.75 1.80 1.09
CA ALA A 80 -7.63 0.74 1.58
C ALA A 80 -9.05 0.86 1.00
N LEU A 81 -9.63 2.08 0.98
CA LEU A 81 -10.94 2.34 0.39
C LEU A 81 -10.98 2.00 -1.11
N PHE A 82 -9.97 2.44 -1.87
CA PHE A 82 -9.87 2.14 -3.30
C PHE A 82 -9.69 0.64 -3.57
N LEU A 83 -8.94 -0.08 -2.74
CA LEU A 83 -8.80 -1.53 -2.84
C LEU A 83 -10.13 -2.25 -2.61
N ILE A 84 -10.91 -1.84 -1.60
CA ILE A 84 -12.24 -2.41 -1.33
C ILE A 84 -13.19 -2.14 -2.52
N LEU A 85 -13.18 -0.93 -3.06
CA LEU A 85 -13.98 -0.58 -4.24
C LEU A 85 -13.53 -1.37 -5.46
N ALA A 86 -12.22 -1.55 -5.66
CA ALA A 86 -11.69 -2.32 -6.78
C ALA A 86 -12.19 -3.77 -6.79
N ILE A 87 -12.16 -4.46 -5.62
CA ILE A 87 -12.68 -5.83 -5.54
C ILE A 87 -14.20 -5.89 -5.72
N ARG A 88 -14.93 -4.87 -5.25
CA ARG A 88 -16.36 -4.76 -5.46
C ARG A 88 -16.70 -4.62 -6.94
N PHE A 89 -16.01 -3.77 -7.68
CA PHE A 89 -16.25 -3.54 -9.10
C PHE A 89 -15.90 -4.76 -9.95
N ILE A 90 -14.76 -5.43 -9.71
CA ILE A 90 -14.43 -6.62 -10.49
C ILE A 90 -15.41 -7.78 -10.26
N LYS A 91 -15.96 -7.93 -9.05
CA LYS A 91 -17.02 -8.89 -8.77
C LYS A 91 -18.32 -8.59 -9.52
N GLN A 92 -18.55 -7.34 -9.92
CA GLN A 92 -19.67 -6.91 -10.74
C GLN A 92 -19.39 -6.97 -12.26
N GLY A 93 -18.19 -7.42 -12.69
CA GLY A 93 -17.77 -7.44 -14.09
C GLY A 93 -17.24 -6.11 -14.63
N LYS A 94 -17.24 -5.04 -13.84
CA LYS A 94 -16.83 -3.67 -14.22
C LYS A 94 -15.30 -3.53 -14.22
N VAL A 95 -14.65 -3.99 -15.28
CA VAL A 95 -13.19 -4.07 -15.36
C VAL A 95 -12.54 -2.69 -15.38
N ILE A 96 -13.11 -1.72 -16.11
CA ILE A 96 -12.56 -0.35 -16.20
C ILE A 96 -12.62 0.34 -14.83
N LEU A 97 -13.72 0.21 -14.08
CA LEU A 97 -13.82 0.78 -12.74
C LEU A 97 -12.86 0.10 -11.76
N HIS A 98 -12.70 -1.23 -11.85
CA HIS A 98 -11.68 -1.95 -11.10
C HIS A 98 -10.29 -1.38 -11.38
N GLN A 99 -9.91 -1.21 -12.65
CA GLN A 99 -8.62 -0.63 -13.04
C GLN A 99 -8.42 0.77 -12.47
N ARG A 100 -9.43 1.66 -12.59
CA ARG A 100 -9.35 3.02 -12.05
C ARG A 100 -9.10 3.03 -10.54
N MET A 101 -9.80 2.17 -9.79
CA MET A 101 -9.63 2.08 -8.33
C MET A 101 -8.25 1.50 -7.97
N ILE A 102 -7.77 0.49 -8.70
CA ILE A 102 -6.42 -0.06 -8.49
C ILE A 102 -5.34 0.98 -8.79
N TYR A 103 -5.49 1.79 -9.86
CA TYR A 103 -4.54 2.88 -10.13
C TYR A 103 -4.58 3.95 -9.04
N ALA A 104 -5.76 4.32 -8.55
CA ALA A 104 -5.89 5.27 -7.44
C ALA A 104 -5.20 4.74 -6.17
N ALA A 105 -5.43 3.46 -5.81
CA ALA A 105 -4.74 2.82 -4.69
C ALA A 105 -3.21 2.81 -4.88
N PHE A 106 -2.76 2.51 -6.10
CA PHE A 106 -1.33 2.49 -6.43
C PHE A 106 -0.71 3.88 -6.32
N VAL A 107 -1.38 4.92 -6.83
CA VAL A 107 -0.90 6.31 -6.71
C VAL A 107 -0.82 6.73 -5.25
N CYS A 108 -1.82 6.44 -4.42
CA CYS A 108 -1.76 6.69 -2.97
C CYS A 108 -0.56 5.98 -2.33
N SER A 109 -0.33 4.70 -2.66
CA SER A 109 0.80 3.93 -2.11
C SER A 109 2.15 4.44 -2.61
N PHE A 110 2.23 4.92 -3.85
CA PHE A 110 3.45 5.49 -4.42
C PHE A 110 3.79 6.84 -3.77
N VAL A 111 2.81 7.74 -3.63
CA VAL A 111 3.00 9.02 -2.94
C VAL A 111 3.35 8.78 -1.47
N PHE A 112 2.69 7.81 -0.81
CA PHE A 112 3.07 7.36 0.52
C PHE A 112 4.54 6.95 0.58
N LEU A 113 5.02 6.08 -0.33
CA LEU A 113 6.40 5.62 -0.33
C LEU A 113 7.40 6.78 -0.46
N LEU A 114 7.15 7.73 -1.37
CA LEU A 114 8.02 8.88 -1.56
C LEU A 114 8.07 9.77 -0.30
N SER A 115 6.92 10.12 0.24
CA SER A 115 6.83 10.95 1.45
C SER A 115 7.37 10.23 2.68
N TYR A 116 7.17 8.91 2.80
CA TYR A 116 7.72 8.07 3.86
C TYR A 116 9.25 8.05 3.83
N VAL A 117 9.84 7.84 2.65
CA VAL A 117 11.29 7.87 2.47
C VAL A 117 11.85 9.26 2.83
N THR A 118 11.20 10.33 2.38
CA THR A 118 11.59 11.70 2.72
C THR A 118 11.57 11.92 4.23
N TYR A 119 10.46 11.56 4.89
CA TYR A 119 10.31 11.71 6.34
C TYR A 119 11.39 10.94 7.11
N HIS A 120 11.62 9.69 6.77
CA HIS A 120 12.59 8.86 7.49
C HIS A 120 14.06 9.19 7.18
N PHE A 121 14.36 9.87 6.09
CA PHE A 121 15.71 10.44 5.88
C PHE A 121 15.95 11.68 6.71
N THR A 122 14.92 12.44 7.04
CA THR A 122 15.06 13.79 7.63
C THR A 122 14.69 13.86 9.10
N THR A 123 13.89 12.90 9.59
CA THR A 123 13.35 12.94 10.94
C THR A 123 13.84 11.73 11.74
N PRO A 124 14.23 11.88 13.01
CA PRO A 124 14.48 10.76 13.91
C PRO A 124 13.26 9.83 14.03
N ALA A 125 13.50 8.59 14.41
CA ALA A 125 12.40 7.64 14.62
C ALA A 125 11.63 8.00 15.90
N THR A 126 10.31 8.11 15.81
CA THR A 126 9.44 8.29 16.98
C THR A 126 9.28 6.95 17.69
N LEU A 127 9.51 6.92 18.99
CA LEU A 127 9.37 5.72 19.81
C LEU A 127 8.03 5.72 20.54
N TYR A 128 7.31 4.61 20.47
CA TYR A 128 6.07 4.44 21.21
C TYR A 128 6.34 4.34 22.71
N GLY A 129 5.86 5.32 23.47
CA GLY A 129 6.07 5.45 24.90
C GLY A 129 7.12 6.48 25.31
N ASP A 130 7.81 7.10 24.37
CA ASP A 130 8.77 8.19 24.63
C ASP A 130 7.97 9.49 24.88
N VAL A 131 7.66 9.74 26.15
CA VAL A 131 6.82 10.89 26.56
C VAL A 131 7.61 12.19 26.62
N ASN A 132 8.90 12.10 26.96
CA ASN A 132 9.77 13.28 27.08
C ASN A 132 10.45 13.67 25.76
N GLY A 133 10.36 12.82 24.71
CA GLY A 133 10.90 13.09 23.39
C GLY A 133 12.43 13.04 23.30
N ASP A 134 13.11 12.36 24.23
CA ASP A 134 14.57 12.28 24.26
C ASP A 134 15.14 11.19 23.32
N GLY A 135 14.27 10.43 22.65
CA GLY A 135 14.64 9.34 21.74
C GLY A 135 15.08 8.06 22.44
N LEU A 136 14.89 7.97 23.75
CA LEU A 136 15.18 6.80 24.58
C LEU A 136 13.90 6.34 25.29
N LEU A 137 13.86 5.07 25.66
CA LEU A 137 12.74 4.53 26.45
C LEU A 137 13.27 4.13 27.81
N SER A 138 12.97 4.92 28.83
CA SER A 138 13.23 4.60 30.22
C SER A 138 12.37 3.40 30.69
N ASP A 139 12.73 2.77 31.79
CA ASP A 139 11.94 1.65 32.34
C ASP A 139 10.60 2.12 32.91
N LEU A 140 10.50 3.36 33.34
CA LEU A 140 9.24 3.98 33.78
C LEU A 140 8.28 4.15 32.61
N GLU A 141 8.75 4.71 31.50
CA GLU A 141 7.95 4.88 30.27
C GLU A 141 7.50 3.55 29.68
N LYS A 142 8.36 2.52 29.69
CA LYS A 142 7.98 1.15 29.29
C LYS A 142 6.90 0.58 30.19
N ALA A 143 6.97 0.83 31.49
CA ALA A 143 5.97 0.36 32.45
C ALA A 143 4.64 1.08 32.28
N GLU A 144 4.65 2.39 31.98
CA GLU A 144 3.45 3.20 31.78
C GLU A 144 2.64 2.75 30.56
N VAL A 145 3.29 2.50 29.42
CA VAL A 145 2.59 2.02 28.22
C VAL A 145 2.21 0.53 28.30
N GLY A 146 2.86 -0.23 29.17
CA GLY A 146 2.51 -1.62 29.50
C GLY A 146 2.30 -2.54 28.29
N SER A 147 1.22 -3.33 28.32
CA SER A 147 0.91 -4.31 27.24
C SER A 147 0.52 -3.68 25.90
N SER A 148 0.11 -2.40 25.87
CA SER A 148 -0.22 -1.72 24.62
C SER A 148 0.98 -1.59 23.69
N ARG A 149 2.20 -1.51 24.24
CA ARG A 149 3.44 -1.51 23.46
C ARG A 149 3.65 -2.82 22.72
N ILE A 150 3.32 -3.96 23.30
CA ILE A 150 3.41 -5.26 22.65
C ILE A 150 2.47 -5.30 21.45
N LEU A 151 1.22 -4.87 21.64
CA LEU A 151 0.24 -4.81 20.55
C LEU A 151 0.72 -3.90 19.41
N TYR A 152 1.20 -2.69 19.75
CA TYR A 152 1.78 -1.77 18.77
C TYR A 152 2.93 -2.41 17.98
N LEU A 153 3.90 -3.03 18.67
CA LEU A 153 5.05 -3.66 18.02
C LEU A 153 4.65 -4.82 17.10
N VAL A 154 3.68 -5.64 17.49
CA VAL A 154 3.16 -6.73 16.64
C VAL A 154 2.55 -6.16 15.37
N ILE A 155 1.71 -5.11 15.49
CA ILE A 155 1.09 -4.47 14.32
C ILE A 155 2.17 -3.82 13.44
N LEU A 156 3.11 -3.08 14.03
CA LEU A 156 4.19 -2.41 13.29
C LEU A 156 5.08 -3.41 12.55
N LEU A 157 5.57 -4.43 13.23
CA LEU A 157 6.49 -5.41 12.63
C LEU A 157 5.83 -6.22 11.53
N THR A 158 4.58 -6.66 11.76
CA THR A 158 3.82 -7.37 10.71
C THR A 158 3.49 -6.46 9.54
N HIS A 159 3.14 -5.18 9.79
CA HIS A 159 2.93 -4.19 8.73
C HIS A 159 4.18 -4.02 7.87
N ILE A 160 5.34 -3.76 8.47
CA ILE A 160 6.61 -3.54 7.75
C ILE A 160 7.02 -4.81 6.97
N ALA A 161 6.99 -5.97 7.62
CA ALA A 161 7.38 -7.23 6.99
C ALA A 161 6.48 -7.56 5.78
N LEU A 162 5.16 -7.44 5.95
CA LEU A 162 4.21 -7.72 4.88
C LEU A 162 4.23 -6.67 3.77
N ALA A 163 4.50 -5.40 4.08
CA ALA A 163 4.73 -4.37 3.07
C ALA A 163 5.93 -4.71 2.20
N ALA A 164 7.08 -5.03 2.81
CA ALA A 164 8.30 -5.38 2.08
C ALA A 164 8.12 -6.65 1.22
N ILE A 165 7.52 -7.71 1.79
CA ILE A 165 7.29 -8.97 1.08
C ILE A 165 6.29 -8.80 -0.06
N SER A 166 5.19 -8.07 0.16
CA SER A 166 4.13 -7.94 -0.84
C SER A 166 4.48 -7.00 -1.99
N PHE A 167 5.38 -6.05 -1.80
CA PHE A 167 5.72 -5.02 -2.78
C PHE A 167 6.06 -5.58 -4.18
N PRO A 168 7.03 -6.52 -4.34
CA PRO A 168 7.32 -7.09 -5.66
C PRO A 168 6.11 -7.83 -6.25
N PHE A 169 5.34 -8.53 -5.43
CA PHE A 169 4.19 -9.30 -5.90
C PHE A 169 3.01 -8.39 -6.32
N ILE A 170 2.82 -7.25 -5.66
CA ILE A 170 1.88 -6.22 -6.10
C ILE A 170 2.26 -5.78 -7.53
N LEU A 171 3.52 -5.41 -7.75
CA LEU A 171 3.99 -4.99 -9.08
C LEU A 171 3.87 -6.09 -10.13
N ILE A 172 4.15 -7.36 -9.78
CA ILE A 172 3.96 -8.51 -10.69
C ILE A 172 2.47 -8.69 -11.07
N THR A 173 1.53 -8.42 -10.14
CA THR A 173 0.09 -8.45 -10.52
C THR A 173 -0.24 -7.40 -11.57
N PHE A 174 0.36 -6.20 -11.50
CA PHE A 174 0.23 -5.18 -12.54
C PHE A 174 0.83 -5.65 -13.85
N VAL A 175 2.04 -6.24 -13.83
CA VAL A 175 2.67 -6.80 -15.05
C VAL A 175 1.75 -7.80 -15.71
N TYR A 176 1.16 -8.72 -14.97
CA TYR A 176 0.23 -9.70 -15.54
C TYR A 176 -1.02 -9.06 -16.11
N ALA A 177 -1.56 -8.01 -15.50
CA ALA A 177 -2.69 -7.27 -16.03
C ALA A 177 -2.33 -6.53 -17.34
N PHE A 178 -1.23 -5.78 -17.35
CA PHE A 178 -0.75 -5.02 -18.52
C PHE A 178 -0.39 -5.91 -19.72
N THR A 179 0.04 -7.14 -19.45
CA THR A 179 0.42 -8.08 -20.49
C THR A 179 -0.69 -9.07 -20.86
N ASN A 180 -1.93 -8.78 -20.45
CA ASN A 180 -3.13 -9.57 -20.70
C ASN A 180 -3.07 -11.02 -20.19
N GLN A 181 -2.22 -11.31 -19.18
CA GLN A 181 -2.13 -12.61 -18.52
C GLN A 181 -3.16 -12.74 -17.38
N PHE A 182 -4.45 -12.54 -17.68
CA PHE A 182 -5.50 -12.39 -16.68
C PHE A 182 -5.69 -13.61 -15.76
N GLN A 183 -5.39 -14.81 -16.23
CA GLN A 183 -5.43 -16.00 -15.36
C GLN A 183 -4.35 -15.94 -14.27
N LYS A 184 -3.11 -15.55 -14.64
CA LYS A 184 -2.01 -15.38 -13.68
C LYS A 184 -2.28 -14.19 -12.75
N HIS A 185 -2.76 -13.06 -13.30
CA HIS A 185 -3.20 -11.92 -12.52
C HIS A 185 -4.20 -12.35 -11.44
N ARG A 186 -5.29 -13.03 -11.83
CA ARG A 186 -6.32 -13.49 -10.89
C ARG A 186 -5.78 -14.46 -9.84
N LYS A 187 -4.87 -15.37 -10.21
CA LYS A 187 -4.29 -16.34 -9.28
C LYS A 187 -3.40 -15.65 -8.24
N LEU A 188 -2.57 -14.71 -8.67
CA LEU A 188 -1.64 -13.99 -7.80
C LEU A 188 -2.38 -12.96 -6.94
N SER A 189 -3.27 -12.16 -7.54
CA SER A 189 -4.01 -11.10 -6.83
C SER A 189 -4.88 -11.64 -5.69
N LYS A 190 -5.41 -12.87 -5.76
CA LYS A 190 -6.14 -13.49 -4.65
C LYS A 190 -5.29 -13.66 -3.39
N LYS A 191 -3.96 -13.81 -3.54
CA LYS A 191 -3.01 -13.92 -2.43
C LYS A 191 -2.49 -12.54 -2.00
N VAL A 192 -2.20 -11.68 -2.96
CA VAL A 192 -1.58 -10.36 -2.75
C VAL A 192 -2.58 -9.34 -2.22
N PHE A 193 -3.82 -9.36 -2.69
CA PHE A 193 -4.86 -8.41 -2.30
C PHE A 193 -5.07 -8.34 -0.78
N PRO A 194 -5.32 -9.45 -0.05
CA PRO A 194 -5.53 -9.37 1.40
C PRO A 194 -4.31 -8.83 2.14
N VAL A 195 -3.10 -9.12 1.65
CA VAL A 195 -1.86 -8.60 2.25
C VAL A 195 -1.74 -7.09 2.02
N TRP A 196 -1.96 -6.62 0.77
CA TRP A 196 -1.93 -5.18 0.48
C TRP A 196 -3.00 -4.42 1.26
N LEU A 197 -4.22 -4.96 1.35
CA LEU A 197 -5.28 -4.37 2.15
C LEU A 197 -4.91 -4.33 3.64
N TYR A 198 -4.33 -5.40 4.19
CA TYR A 198 -3.83 -5.42 5.56
C TYR A 198 -2.83 -4.30 5.82
N VAL A 199 -1.83 -4.15 4.94
CA VAL A 199 -0.83 -3.09 5.04
C VAL A 199 -1.49 -1.70 4.97
N ALA A 200 -2.42 -1.49 4.05
CA ALA A 200 -3.12 -0.22 3.90
C ALA A 200 -4.01 0.13 5.12
N VAL A 201 -4.57 -0.87 5.81
CA VAL A 201 -5.39 -0.66 7.03
C VAL A 201 -4.51 -0.47 8.27
N THR A 202 -3.43 -1.25 8.40
CA THR A 202 -2.56 -1.17 9.59
C THR A 202 -1.70 0.09 9.61
N GLY A 203 -1.42 0.73 8.47
CA GLY A 203 -0.71 2.00 8.42
C GLY A 203 -1.36 3.11 9.27
N PRO A 204 -2.65 3.45 9.06
CA PRO A 204 -3.37 4.37 9.94
C PRO A 204 -3.41 3.93 11.40
N ILE A 205 -3.52 2.63 11.67
CA ILE A 205 -3.53 2.11 13.05
C ILE A 205 -2.18 2.41 13.73
N VAL A 206 -1.05 2.18 13.06
CA VAL A 206 0.29 2.51 13.56
C VAL A 206 0.38 4.01 13.85
N TYR A 207 -0.11 4.87 12.95
CA TYR A 207 -0.16 6.32 13.18
C TYR A 207 -0.99 6.66 14.43
N PHE A 208 -2.16 6.06 14.63
CA PHE A 208 -2.99 6.33 15.80
C PHE A 208 -2.33 5.95 17.12
N PHE A 209 -1.49 4.93 17.13
CA PHE A 209 -0.66 4.61 18.30
C PHE A 209 0.41 5.66 18.56
N LEU A 210 1.05 6.17 17.51
CA LEU A 210 2.19 7.09 17.62
C LEU A 210 1.80 8.56 17.72
N ARG A 211 0.57 8.96 17.38
CA ARG A 211 0.17 10.37 17.22
C ARG A 211 0.42 11.27 18.44
N THR A 212 0.48 10.71 19.62
CA THR A 212 0.73 11.42 20.87
C THR A 212 2.22 11.59 21.19
N TYR A 213 3.08 10.97 20.39
CA TYR A 213 4.54 11.00 20.54
C TYR A 213 5.26 11.74 19.37
N TYR A 214 4.49 12.33 18.44
CA TYR A 214 5.03 13.16 17.35
C TYR A 214 5.27 14.60 17.79
#